data_d437f2ad7f5d0155e933ca77548ae9f5
#
_entry.id   d437f2ad7f5d0155e933ca77548ae9f5
#
_cell.length_a   1.000
_cell.length_b   1.000
_cell.length_c   1.000
_cell.angle_alpha   90.00
_cell.angle_beta   90.00
_cell.angle_gamma   90.00
#
_symmetry.space_group_name_H-M   'P 1'
#
loop_
_entity.id
_entity.type
_entity.pdbx_description
1 polymer ?
#
loop_
_entity_poly.entity_id
_entity_poly.type
_entity_poly.pdbx_seq_one_letter_code
_entity_poly.pdbx_strand_id
1 'polypeptide(L)'
;MHLKPYGANVLLTGSSGSGKSTIATAILERLDEQQYQFCIIDPEGDYESFEGALVLGDPSRSPSVDAVMDLLEKPDQNAIVNLLGVGMADRPAFFEGLLPRLQELRARSGRPHWIVIDEAHHLLPTSWRPSSTTLPQELSGLMLITVHPDHVAPAVLSLIDTIVTVGEAPEQAIEAFSAALERSRDAGEPLEARPLASAPTRLENGEALIWSRSSGESPFRLRLAPPRGERGDPGRLDRVDPDLVWPGHIRVPDGGIGLGGGHASTARLKFRDGILAVLVAQ
;
A
#
# COMPACT_ATOMS: atom_id res chain seq x y z
N MET A 1 4.53 -12.19 9.51
CA MET A 1 4.20 -12.10 8.07
C MET A 1 5.34 -11.37 7.38
N HIS A 2 5.94 -11.94 6.35
CA HIS A 2 6.96 -11.25 5.56
C HIS A 2 6.32 -10.83 4.25
N LEU A 3 6.06 -9.53 4.06
CA LEU A 3 5.91 -9.01 2.70
C LEU A 3 7.33 -8.95 2.12
N LYS A 4 7.55 -9.74 1.09
CA LYS A 4 8.80 -9.63 0.34
C LYS A 4 8.85 -8.23 -0.28
N PRO A 5 10.00 -7.54 -0.25
CA PRO A 5 10.15 -6.21 -0.89
C PRO A 5 9.93 -6.27 -2.40
N TYR A 6 9.90 -7.46 -2.95
CA TYR A 6 9.62 -7.77 -4.35
C TYR A 6 8.44 -8.73 -4.42
N GLY A 7 7.46 -8.41 -5.24
CA GLY A 7 6.42 -9.34 -5.63
C GLY A 7 5.08 -9.20 -4.92
N ALA A 8 4.91 -8.30 -3.96
CA ALA A 8 3.60 -8.05 -3.36
C ALA A 8 2.93 -6.82 -4.00
N ASN A 9 1.64 -6.94 -4.27
CA ASN A 9 0.79 -5.82 -4.66
C ASN A 9 -0.16 -5.50 -3.52
N VAL A 10 -0.25 -4.22 -3.16
CA VAL A 10 -0.97 -3.76 -1.98
C VAL A 10 -2.10 -2.82 -2.37
N LEU A 11 -3.27 -3.01 -1.79
CA LEU A 11 -4.35 -2.04 -1.78
C LEU A 11 -4.44 -1.42 -0.38
N LEU A 12 -4.25 -0.11 -0.29
CA LEU A 12 -4.52 0.68 0.91
C LEU A 12 -5.85 1.40 0.73
N THR A 13 -6.82 1.10 1.58
CA THR A 13 -8.18 1.63 1.44
C THR A 13 -8.80 1.99 2.79
N GLY A 14 -9.84 2.79 2.76
CA GLY A 14 -10.57 3.28 3.92
C GLY A 14 -11.26 4.61 3.62
N SER A 15 -12.12 5.08 4.51
CA SER A 15 -12.87 6.33 4.35
C SER A 15 -11.96 7.54 4.19
N SER A 16 -12.48 8.64 3.66
CA SER A 16 -11.76 9.92 3.61
C SER A 16 -11.39 10.35 5.04
N GLY A 17 -10.18 10.89 5.21
CA GLY A 17 -9.68 11.30 6.53
C GLY A 17 -9.31 10.16 7.48
N SER A 18 -9.32 8.90 7.05
CA SER A 18 -8.98 7.75 7.90
C SER A 18 -7.48 7.52 8.11
N GLY A 19 -6.62 8.38 7.52
CA GLY A 19 -5.17 8.28 7.66
C GLY A 19 -4.47 7.49 6.56
N LYS A 20 -5.11 7.24 5.41
CA LYS A 20 -4.46 6.55 4.26
C LYS A 20 -3.18 7.22 3.82
N SER A 21 -3.21 8.55 3.56
CA SER A 21 -2.02 9.30 3.12
C SER A 21 -0.92 9.28 4.19
N THR A 22 -1.28 9.35 5.48
CA THR A 22 -0.32 9.20 6.59
C THR A 22 0.39 7.84 6.56
N ILE A 23 -0.36 6.75 6.32
CA ILE A 23 0.21 5.41 6.24
C ILE A 23 1.06 5.26 4.98
N ALA A 24 0.57 5.76 3.85
CA ALA A 24 1.33 5.76 2.60
C ALA A 24 2.67 6.50 2.76
N THR A 25 2.65 7.70 3.36
CA THR A 25 3.86 8.47 3.70
C THR A 25 4.82 7.65 4.56
N ALA A 26 4.31 7.00 5.62
CA ALA A 26 5.15 6.16 6.47
C ALA A 26 5.78 4.98 5.72
N ILE A 27 5.06 4.37 4.77
CA ILE A 27 5.60 3.32 3.90
C ILE A 27 6.68 3.89 2.96
N LEU A 28 6.41 5.03 2.31
CA LEU A 28 7.37 5.69 1.41
C LEU A 28 8.66 6.08 2.13
N GLU A 29 8.58 6.60 3.36
CA GLU A 29 9.76 6.87 4.19
C GLU A 29 10.60 5.61 4.43
N ARG A 30 9.94 4.45 4.66
CA ARG A 30 10.65 3.18 4.87
C ARG A 30 11.25 2.64 3.59
N LEU A 31 10.59 2.84 2.45
CA LEU A 31 11.15 2.51 1.13
C LEU A 31 12.42 3.32 0.88
N ASP A 32 12.37 4.62 1.11
CA ASP A 32 13.49 5.53 0.95
C ASP A 32 14.67 5.16 1.88
N GLU A 33 14.41 4.91 3.17
CA GLU A 33 15.42 4.46 4.14
C GLU A 33 16.15 3.18 3.71
N GLN A 34 15.45 2.30 3.02
CA GLN A 34 15.98 1.02 2.54
C GLN A 34 16.53 1.11 1.11
N GLN A 35 16.58 2.31 0.56
CA GLN A 35 17.04 2.58 -0.81
C GLN A 35 16.22 1.85 -1.89
N TYR A 36 14.93 1.61 -1.62
CA TYR A 36 13.98 1.17 -2.62
C TYR A 36 13.44 2.37 -3.39
N GLN A 37 13.79 2.46 -4.66
CA GLN A 37 13.26 3.49 -5.54
C GLN A 37 11.75 3.31 -5.75
N PHE A 38 11.00 4.40 -5.68
CA PHE A 38 9.57 4.43 -5.97
C PHE A 38 9.18 5.58 -6.89
N CYS A 39 8.05 5.39 -7.56
CA CYS A 39 7.34 6.42 -8.29
C CYS A 39 5.93 6.48 -7.76
N ILE A 40 5.52 7.62 -7.19
CA ILE A 40 4.14 7.86 -6.78
C ILE A 40 3.44 8.75 -7.80
N ILE A 41 2.25 8.36 -8.22
CA ILE A 41 1.34 9.16 -9.03
C ILE A 41 0.34 9.79 -8.08
N ASP A 42 0.38 11.12 -8.00
CA ASP A 42 -0.33 11.94 -7.02
C ASP A 42 -1.33 12.88 -7.71
N PRO A 43 -2.60 12.49 -7.80
CA PRO A 43 -3.62 13.30 -8.44
C PRO A 43 -4.07 14.51 -7.64
N GLU A 44 -3.85 14.53 -6.32
CA GLU A 44 -4.38 15.56 -5.41
C GLU A 44 -3.31 16.45 -4.79
N GLY A 45 -2.00 16.13 -4.98
CA GLY A 45 -0.88 16.93 -4.47
C GLY A 45 -0.60 16.67 -2.99
N ASP A 46 -1.03 15.54 -2.45
CA ASP A 46 -0.90 15.19 -1.02
C ASP A 46 0.56 14.95 -0.58
N TYR A 47 1.46 14.69 -1.53
CA TYR A 47 2.84 14.30 -1.25
C TYR A 47 3.87 15.39 -1.59
N GLU A 48 3.46 16.62 -1.91
CA GLU A 48 4.38 17.71 -2.26
C GLU A 48 5.43 18.03 -1.18
N SER A 49 5.08 17.80 0.09
CA SER A 49 5.99 18.02 1.22
C SER A 49 6.89 16.84 1.56
N PHE A 50 6.84 15.76 0.79
CA PHE A 50 7.65 14.57 1.06
C PHE A 50 9.12 14.82 0.68
N GLU A 51 10.04 14.78 1.67
CA GLU A 51 11.46 15.17 1.48
C GLU A 51 12.29 14.14 0.69
N GLY A 52 11.85 12.88 0.62
CA GLY A 52 12.58 11.77 0.00
C GLY A 52 12.39 11.61 -1.51
N ALA A 53 11.72 12.56 -2.19
CA ALA A 53 11.42 12.46 -3.62
C ALA A 53 11.38 13.83 -4.30
N LEU A 54 11.56 13.84 -5.64
CA LEU A 54 11.40 15.04 -6.45
C LEU A 54 10.00 15.12 -7.05
N VAL A 55 9.36 16.28 -6.89
CA VAL A 55 8.03 16.54 -7.44
C VAL A 55 8.14 16.99 -8.88
N LEU A 56 7.40 16.33 -9.76
CA LEU A 56 7.27 16.67 -11.18
C LEU A 56 5.82 17.04 -11.47
N GLY A 57 5.61 18.23 -11.99
CA GLY A 57 4.29 18.83 -12.21
C GLY A 57 3.82 19.68 -11.03
N ASP A 58 2.87 20.55 -11.31
CA ASP A 58 2.22 21.46 -10.38
C ASP A 58 0.84 21.86 -10.93
N PRO A 59 -0.01 22.63 -10.18
CA PRO A 59 -1.35 23.03 -10.67
C PRO A 59 -1.37 23.77 -12.01
N SER A 60 -0.24 24.40 -12.38
CA SER A 60 -0.11 25.19 -13.62
C SER A 60 0.60 24.45 -14.74
N ARG A 61 1.29 23.35 -14.43
CA ARG A 61 2.15 22.63 -15.35
C ARG A 61 2.02 21.12 -15.21
N SER A 62 1.46 20.49 -16.21
CA SER A 62 1.41 19.03 -16.30
C SER A 62 2.81 18.42 -16.36
N PRO A 63 3.08 17.30 -15.64
CA PRO A 63 4.35 16.58 -15.75
C PRO A 63 4.47 15.94 -17.14
N SER A 64 5.68 15.82 -17.67
CA SER A 64 5.91 15.02 -18.87
C SER A 64 6.39 13.63 -18.53
N VAL A 65 5.96 12.63 -19.30
CA VAL A 65 6.40 11.23 -19.12
C VAL A 65 7.93 11.13 -19.25
N ASP A 66 8.52 11.84 -20.21
CA ASP A 66 9.98 11.82 -20.41
C ASP A 66 10.73 12.38 -19.19
N ALA A 67 10.25 13.48 -18.59
CA ALA A 67 10.88 14.02 -17.38
C ALA A 67 10.81 13.02 -16.18
N VAL A 68 9.71 12.26 -16.08
CA VAL A 68 9.58 11.20 -15.07
C VAL A 68 10.62 10.09 -15.33
N MET A 69 10.78 9.69 -16.59
CA MET A 69 11.73 8.64 -16.96
C MET A 69 13.18 9.09 -16.75
N ASP A 70 13.55 10.30 -17.17
CA ASP A 70 14.89 10.88 -16.99
C ASP A 70 15.28 10.96 -15.50
N LEU A 71 14.29 11.24 -14.62
CA LEU A 71 14.51 11.25 -13.19
C LEU A 71 14.75 9.85 -12.65
N LEU A 72 13.89 8.88 -13.00
CA LEU A 72 13.94 7.52 -12.47
C LEU A 72 15.08 6.66 -13.05
N GLU A 73 15.72 7.07 -14.14
CA GLU A 73 16.97 6.46 -14.60
C GLU A 73 18.12 6.64 -13.57
N LYS A 74 18.02 7.65 -12.71
CA LYS A 74 18.94 7.85 -11.59
C LYS A 74 18.50 6.96 -10.41
N PRO A 75 19.32 5.99 -10.00
CA PRO A 75 18.89 4.95 -9.05
C PRO A 75 18.63 5.45 -7.62
N ASP A 76 19.12 6.63 -7.28
CA ASP A 76 19.01 7.30 -5.97
C ASP A 76 17.88 8.35 -5.93
N GLN A 77 17.08 8.47 -7.00
CA GLN A 77 16.01 9.45 -7.09
C GLN A 77 14.65 8.77 -7.06
N ASN A 78 13.76 9.27 -6.21
CA ASN A 78 12.34 8.93 -6.19
C ASN A 78 11.53 10.02 -6.87
N ALA A 79 10.40 9.67 -7.47
CA ALA A 79 9.54 10.59 -8.20
C ALA A 79 8.15 10.72 -7.56
N ILE A 80 7.69 11.96 -7.41
CA ILE A 80 6.29 12.31 -7.18
C ILE A 80 5.77 12.95 -8.46
N VAL A 81 4.81 12.30 -9.11
CA VAL A 81 4.19 12.75 -10.34
C VAL A 81 2.89 13.45 -9.99
N ASN A 82 2.95 14.77 -9.78
CA ASN A 82 1.81 15.59 -9.40
C ASN A 82 0.92 15.86 -10.62
N LEU A 83 -0.35 15.42 -10.55
CA LEU A 83 -1.31 15.53 -11.65
C LEU A 83 -2.35 16.65 -11.45
N LEU A 84 -2.14 17.60 -10.55
CA LEU A 84 -3.06 18.74 -10.35
C LEU A 84 -3.25 19.56 -11.63
N GLY A 85 -2.19 19.68 -12.44
CA GLY A 85 -2.24 20.35 -13.75
C GLY A 85 -2.83 19.50 -14.88
N VAL A 86 -3.19 18.23 -14.63
CA VAL A 86 -3.79 17.32 -15.61
C VAL A 86 -5.29 17.23 -15.37
N GLY A 87 -6.08 17.54 -16.41
CA GLY A 87 -7.54 17.42 -16.35
C GLY A 87 -7.98 16.01 -15.93
N MET A 88 -9.01 15.90 -15.09
CA MET A 88 -9.46 14.62 -14.55
C MET A 88 -9.75 13.59 -15.65
N ALA A 89 -10.35 14.02 -16.77
CA ALA A 89 -10.63 13.15 -17.90
C ALA A 89 -9.38 12.64 -18.65
N ASP A 90 -8.25 13.36 -18.52
CA ASP A 90 -6.99 13.06 -19.22
C ASP A 90 -6.04 12.21 -18.35
N ARG A 91 -6.30 12.08 -17.05
CA ARG A 91 -5.46 11.31 -16.10
C ARG A 91 -5.30 9.85 -16.49
N PRO A 92 -6.35 9.11 -16.90
CA PRO A 92 -6.19 7.73 -17.37
C PRO A 92 -5.25 7.64 -18.59
N ALA A 93 -5.39 8.53 -19.57
CA ALA A 93 -4.54 8.55 -20.77
C ALA A 93 -3.08 8.89 -20.43
N PHE A 94 -2.85 9.81 -19.49
CA PHE A 94 -1.50 10.08 -18.98
C PHE A 94 -0.88 8.83 -18.36
N PHE A 95 -1.63 8.12 -17.52
CA PHE A 95 -1.14 6.90 -16.87
C PHE A 95 -0.91 5.76 -17.88
N GLU A 96 -1.77 5.63 -18.90
CA GLU A 96 -1.55 4.68 -20.01
C GLU A 96 -0.26 4.95 -20.79
N GLY A 97 0.16 6.19 -20.89
CA GLY A 97 1.45 6.57 -21.48
C GLY A 97 2.65 6.30 -20.56
N LEU A 98 2.47 6.47 -19.25
CA LEU A 98 3.53 6.34 -18.25
C LEU A 98 3.82 4.89 -17.89
N LEU A 99 2.79 4.09 -17.62
CA LEU A 99 2.95 2.74 -17.05
C LEU A 99 3.83 1.81 -17.91
N PRO A 100 3.68 1.72 -19.24
CA PRO A 100 4.56 0.88 -20.05
C PRO A 100 6.04 1.30 -19.96
N ARG A 101 6.30 2.61 -19.88
CA ARG A 101 7.66 3.14 -19.75
C ARG A 101 8.30 2.77 -18.41
N LEU A 102 7.52 2.86 -17.32
CA LEU A 102 7.95 2.39 -16.00
C LEU A 102 8.24 0.90 -15.99
N GLN A 103 7.43 0.11 -16.67
CA GLN A 103 7.65 -1.33 -16.81
C GLN A 103 8.90 -1.66 -17.63
N GLU A 104 9.13 -0.95 -18.74
CA GLU A 104 10.33 -1.10 -19.54
C GLU A 104 11.60 -0.75 -18.74
N LEU A 105 11.57 0.35 -17.99
CA LEU A 105 12.67 0.73 -17.11
C LEU A 105 12.91 -0.36 -16.06
N ARG A 106 11.83 -0.87 -15.45
CA ARG A 106 11.91 -1.96 -14.45
C ARG A 106 12.48 -3.24 -15.05
N ALA A 107 12.09 -3.60 -16.26
CA ALA A 107 12.62 -4.78 -16.95
C ALA A 107 14.13 -4.69 -17.22
N ARG A 108 14.64 -3.47 -17.48
CA ARG A 108 16.07 -3.22 -17.75
C ARG A 108 16.91 -3.11 -16.48
N SER A 109 16.37 -2.45 -15.45
CA SER A 109 17.14 -2.01 -14.28
C SER A 109 16.69 -2.62 -12.95
N GLY A 110 15.55 -3.32 -12.93
CA GLY A 110 14.88 -3.73 -11.70
C GLY A 110 14.16 -2.59 -10.96
N ARG A 111 14.10 -1.37 -11.53
CA ARG A 111 13.59 -0.15 -10.91
C ARG A 111 12.57 0.57 -11.78
N PRO A 112 11.68 1.39 -11.19
CA PRO A 112 11.44 1.58 -9.76
C PRO A 112 10.92 0.30 -9.10
N HIS A 113 11.29 0.07 -7.85
CA HIS A 113 10.84 -1.11 -7.11
C HIS A 113 9.34 -1.05 -6.81
N TRP A 114 8.83 0.17 -6.56
CA TRP A 114 7.43 0.41 -6.27
C TRP A 114 6.82 1.47 -7.18
N ILE A 115 5.62 1.16 -7.67
CA ILE A 115 4.73 2.12 -8.33
C ILE A 115 3.54 2.32 -7.39
N VAL A 116 3.37 3.54 -6.92
CA VAL A 116 2.31 3.92 -5.99
C VAL A 116 1.31 4.80 -6.73
N ILE A 117 0.05 4.46 -6.67
CA ILE A 117 -1.03 5.18 -7.36
C ILE A 117 -2.01 5.65 -6.31
N ASP A 118 -1.96 6.94 -6.01
CA ASP A 118 -2.94 7.54 -5.12
C ASP A 118 -4.23 7.85 -5.88
N GLU A 119 -5.34 7.87 -5.16
CA GLU A 119 -6.69 7.99 -5.69
C GLU A 119 -6.89 7.16 -6.98
N ALA A 120 -6.52 5.88 -6.86
CA ALA A 120 -6.39 4.95 -8.00
C ALA A 120 -7.64 4.89 -8.89
N HIS A 121 -8.82 5.18 -8.35
CA HIS A 121 -10.08 5.21 -9.10
C HIS A 121 -10.14 6.35 -10.13
N HIS A 122 -9.33 7.41 -9.99
CA HIS A 122 -9.22 8.49 -10.97
C HIS A 122 -8.35 8.12 -12.18
N LEU A 123 -7.36 7.24 -11.99
CA LEU A 123 -6.43 6.82 -13.06
C LEU A 123 -6.85 5.51 -13.72
N LEU A 124 -7.47 4.65 -12.95
CA LEU A 124 -7.82 3.27 -13.29
C LEU A 124 -9.32 3.02 -13.05
N PRO A 125 -10.23 3.83 -13.64
CA PRO A 125 -11.67 3.67 -13.41
C PRO A 125 -12.18 2.31 -13.90
N THR A 126 -13.34 1.89 -13.44
CA THR A 126 -13.96 0.60 -13.83
C THR A 126 -14.15 0.42 -15.33
N SER A 127 -14.21 1.54 -16.09
CA SER A 127 -14.27 1.52 -17.56
C SER A 127 -12.92 1.30 -18.22
N TRP A 128 -11.83 1.41 -17.47
CA TRP A 128 -10.48 1.25 -18.00
C TRP A 128 -10.26 -0.17 -18.52
N ARG A 129 -9.78 -0.28 -19.75
CA ARG A 129 -9.54 -1.55 -20.45
C ARG A 129 -8.11 -1.56 -20.97
N PRO A 130 -7.15 -2.00 -20.15
CA PRO A 130 -5.75 -2.04 -20.57
C PRO A 130 -5.56 -3.03 -21.72
N SER A 131 -4.64 -2.70 -22.62
CA SER A 131 -4.09 -3.70 -23.53
C SER A 131 -3.22 -4.69 -22.74
N SER A 132 -2.99 -5.88 -23.27
CA SER A 132 -2.09 -6.87 -22.64
C SER A 132 -0.65 -6.37 -22.50
N THR A 133 -0.26 -5.36 -23.29
CA THR A 133 1.04 -4.70 -23.20
C THR A 133 1.08 -3.63 -22.11
N THR A 134 -0.08 -3.07 -21.75
CA THR A 134 -0.17 -2.01 -20.73
C THR A 134 -0.24 -2.60 -19.33
N LEU A 135 -0.92 -3.73 -19.15
CA LEU A 135 -1.03 -4.41 -17.87
C LEU A 135 -0.57 -5.87 -18.00
N PRO A 136 0.70 -6.18 -17.70
CA PRO A 136 1.17 -7.55 -17.68
C PRO A 136 0.54 -8.32 -16.53
N GLN A 137 0.40 -9.65 -16.70
CA GLN A 137 -0.15 -10.53 -15.67
C GLN A 137 0.72 -10.62 -14.41
N GLU A 138 2.00 -10.28 -14.51
CA GLU A 138 2.98 -10.34 -13.43
C GLU A 138 3.51 -8.95 -13.05
N LEU A 139 2.62 -7.97 -12.90
CA LEU A 139 3.01 -6.69 -12.33
C LEU A 139 3.17 -6.85 -10.82
N SER A 140 4.36 -6.55 -10.29
CA SER A 140 4.68 -6.63 -8.86
C SER A 140 5.20 -5.29 -8.33
N GLY A 141 5.11 -5.07 -7.01
CA GLY A 141 5.50 -3.79 -6.40
C GLY A 141 4.55 -2.66 -6.77
N LEU A 142 3.25 -2.96 -6.82
CA LEU A 142 2.19 -1.99 -7.01
C LEU A 142 1.51 -1.69 -5.68
N MET A 143 1.33 -0.41 -5.38
CA MET A 143 0.48 0.04 -4.27
C MET A 143 -0.64 0.91 -4.83
N LEU A 144 -1.87 0.50 -4.63
CA LEU A 144 -3.05 1.32 -4.91
C LEU A 144 -3.55 1.93 -3.62
N ILE A 145 -3.89 3.21 -3.66
CA ILE A 145 -4.53 3.93 -2.55
C ILE A 145 -5.87 4.44 -3.08
N THR A 146 -6.96 4.15 -2.39
CA THR A 146 -8.28 4.61 -2.81
C THR A 146 -9.30 4.55 -1.68
N VAL A 147 -10.29 5.42 -1.72
CA VAL A 147 -11.50 5.35 -0.88
C VAL A 147 -12.54 4.39 -1.46
N HIS A 148 -12.48 4.14 -2.78
CA HIS A 148 -13.48 3.38 -3.54
C HIS A 148 -12.84 2.22 -4.31
N PRO A 149 -12.53 1.09 -3.67
CA PRO A 149 -11.99 -0.07 -4.38
C PRO A 149 -12.92 -0.60 -5.47
N ASP A 150 -14.24 -0.47 -5.29
CA ASP A 150 -15.26 -0.86 -6.26
C ASP A 150 -15.33 0.04 -7.50
N HIS A 151 -14.67 1.19 -7.51
CA HIS A 151 -14.52 2.09 -8.66
C HIS A 151 -13.21 1.87 -9.42
N VAL A 152 -12.33 1.00 -8.96
CA VAL A 152 -11.08 0.65 -9.66
C VAL A 152 -11.33 -0.49 -10.64
N ALA A 153 -10.62 -0.47 -11.77
CA ALA A 153 -10.71 -1.50 -12.80
C ALA A 153 -10.41 -2.89 -12.24
N PRO A 154 -11.31 -3.87 -12.40
CA PRO A 154 -11.15 -5.21 -11.85
C PRO A 154 -9.88 -5.93 -12.31
N ALA A 155 -9.43 -5.66 -13.54
CA ALA A 155 -8.18 -6.21 -14.07
C ALA A 155 -6.96 -5.83 -13.21
N VAL A 156 -6.97 -4.62 -12.62
CA VAL A 156 -5.91 -4.17 -11.71
C VAL A 156 -6.10 -4.73 -10.31
N LEU A 157 -7.35 -4.75 -9.81
CA LEU A 157 -7.67 -5.33 -8.52
C LEU A 157 -7.30 -6.82 -8.44
N SER A 158 -7.37 -7.55 -9.56
CA SER A 158 -6.99 -8.96 -9.60
C SER A 158 -5.51 -9.20 -9.27
N LEU A 159 -4.65 -8.20 -9.47
CA LEU A 159 -3.22 -8.27 -9.15
C LEU A 159 -2.93 -8.05 -7.66
N ILE A 160 -3.89 -7.56 -6.88
CA ILE A 160 -3.66 -7.24 -5.47
C ILE A 160 -3.58 -8.51 -4.62
N ASP A 161 -2.51 -8.62 -3.85
CA ASP A 161 -2.25 -9.74 -2.93
C ASP A 161 -2.64 -9.42 -1.50
N THR A 162 -2.46 -8.16 -1.10
CA THR A 162 -2.64 -7.72 0.29
C THR A 162 -3.51 -6.47 0.34
N ILE A 163 -4.52 -6.52 1.17
CA ILE A 163 -5.42 -5.41 1.44
C ILE A 163 -5.11 -4.87 2.84
N VAL A 164 -4.89 -3.57 2.93
CA VAL A 164 -4.72 -2.81 4.17
C VAL A 164 -5.88 -1.85 4.27
N THR A 165 -6.74 -2.05 5.26
CA THR A 165 -7.90 -1.17 5.47
C THR A 165 -7.78 -0.39 6.75
N VAL A 166 -8.22 0.87 6.72
CA VAL A 166 -8.19 1.80 7.86
C VAL A 166 -9.53 2.50 8.05
N GLY A 167 -9.76 3.04 9.25
CA GLY A 167 -10.98 3.78 9.56
C GLY A 167 -12.10 2.95 10.18
N GLU A 168 -13.35 3.41 10.07
CA GLU A 168 -14.46 2.93 10.91
C GLU A 168 -15.10 1.61 10.44
N ALA A 169 -14.98 1.25 9.17
CA ALA A 169 -15.63 0.07 8.60
C ALA A 169 -14.69 -0.74 7.70
N PRO A 170 -13.58 -1.26 8.24
CA PRO A 170 -12.54 -1.91 7.46
C PRO A 170 -13.02 -3.16 6.73
N GLU A 171 -13.97 -3.91 7.29
CA GLU A 171 -14.55 -5.09 6.67
C GLU A 171 -15.34 -4.75 5.42
N GLN A 172 -16.10 -3.64 5.43
CA GLN A 172 -16.85 -3.20 4.25
C GLN A 172 -15.94 -2.86 3.07
N ALA A 173 -14.75 -2.35 3.33
CA ALA A 173 -13.77 -2.09 2.28
C ALA A 173 -13.23 -3.40 1.66
N ILE A 174 -13.03 -4.44 2.46
CA ILE A 174 -12.67 -5.80 1.98
C ILE A 174 -13.81 -6.42 1.19
N GLU A 175 -15.06 -6.26 1.66
CA GLU A 175 -16.25 -6.74 0.95
C GLU A 175 -16.42 -6.03 -0.39
N ALA A 176 -16.27 -4.70 -0.44
CA ALA A 176 -16.33 -3.91 -1.66
C ALA A 176 -15.28 -4.34 -2.68
N PHE A 177 -14.05 -4.59 -2.23
CA PHE A 177 -12.97 -5.14 -3.05
C PHE A 177 -13.33 -6.53 -3.60
N SER A 178 -13.81 -7.43 -2.74
CA SER A 178 -14.18 -8.80 -3.14
C SER A 178 -15.32 -8.79 -4.16
N ALA A 179 -16.38 -7.99 -3.92
CA ALA A 179 -17.49 -7.83 -4.84
C ALA A 179 -17.08 -7.22 -6.18
N ALA A 180 -16.09 -6.31 -6.20
CA ALA A 180 -15.55 -5.76 -7.43
C ALA A 180 -14.83 -6.82 -8.27
N LEU A 181 -14.09 -7.73 -7.64
CA LEU A 181 -13.46 -8.86 -8.32
C LEU A 181 -14.47 -9.88 -8.86
N GLU A 182 -15.51 -10.21 -8.10
CA GLU A 182 -16.54 -11.14 -8.51
C GLU A 182 -17.30 -10.67 -9.76
N ARG A 183 -17.59 -9.37 -9.85
CA ARG A 183 -18.23 -8.79 -11.04
C ARG A 183 -17.41 -8.92 -12.33
N SER A 184 -16.11 -9.13 -12.23
CA SER A 184 -15.19 -9.25 -13.37
C SER A 184 -14.99 -10.68 -13.85
N ARG A 185 -15.36 -11.67 -13.06
CA ARG A 185 -15.19 -13.08 -13.42
C ARG A 185 -16.37 -13.52 -14.29
N ASP A 186 -16.06 -14.06 -15.45
CA ASP A 186 -17.02 -14.91 -16.16
C ASP A 186 -17.35 -16.10 -15.26
N ALA A 187 -18.64 -16.42 -15.16
CA ALA A 187 -19.24 -17.34 -14.21
C ALA A 187 -18.56 -18.74 -14.19
N GLY A 188 -17.50 -18.91 -13.41
CA GLY A 188 -16.73 -20.15 -13.43
C GLY A 188 -16.08 -20.62 -12.13
N GLU A 189 -15.63 -19.76 -11.25
CA GLU A 189 -15.08 -20.19 -9.97
C GLU A 189 -15.43 -19.19 -8.85
N PRO A 190 -16.14 -19.63 -7.79
CA PRO A 190 -16.35 -18.79 -6.63
C PRO A 190 -15.01 -18.53 -5.94
N LEU A 191 -14.68 -17.26 -5.71
CA LEU A 191 -13.77 -16.93 -4.62
C LEU A 191 -14.44 -17.46 -3.36
N GLU A 192 -13.77 -18.34 -2.62
CA GLU A 192 -14.15 -18.60 -1.25
C GLU A 192 -13.97 -17.30 -0.46
N ALA A 193 -14.95 -16.42 -0.55
CA ALA A 193 -15.09 -15.30 0.36
C ALA A 193 -15.33 -15.93 1.74
N ARG A 194 -14.26 -16.08 2.49
CA ARG A 194 -14.38 -16.51 3.88
C ARG A 194 -15.20 -15.46 4.59
N PRO A 195 -16.28 -15.82 5.28
CA PRO A 195 -17.07 -14.86 6.03
C PRO A 195 -16.14 -14.12 7.00
N LEU A 196 -16.06 -12.82 6.84
CA LEU A 196 -15.42 -11.96 7.84
C LEU A 196 -16.19 -12.15 9.15
N ALA A 197 -15.47 -12.35 10.24
CA ALA A 197 -16.07 -12.59 11.55
C ALA A 197 -17.08 -11.48 11.87
N SER A 198 -18.21 -11.88 12.37
CA SER A 198 -19.51 -11.19 12.41
C SER A 198 -19.62 -9.93 13.31
N ALA A 199 -18.56 -9.29 13.72
CA ALA A 199 -18.63 -8.06 14.51
C ALA A 199 -17.90 -6.92 13.77
N PRO A 200 -18.56 -5.77 13.56
CA PRO A 200 -17.91 -4.62 12.95
C PRO A 200 -16.71 -4.21 13.82
N THR A 201 -15.56 -4.18 13.18
CA THR A 201 -14.31 -3.83 13.82
C THR A 201 -14.12 -2.31 13.73
N ARG A 202 -14.21 -1.62 14.85
CA ARG A 202 -13.77 -0.23 14.90
C ARG A 202 -12.26 -0.21 15.11
N LEU A 203 -11.54 0.36 14.16
CA LEU A 203 -10.10 0.60 14.28
C LEU A 203 -9.87 1.95 14.99
N GLU A 204 -8.87 1.97 15.86
CA GLU A 204 -8.38 3.21 16.45
C GLU A 204 -7.41 3.93 15.49
N ASN A 205 -7.11 5.20 15.79
CA ASN A 205 -6.10 5.94 15.04
C ASN A 205 -4.75 5.18 15.09
N GLY A 206 -4.16 4.97 13.93
CA GLY A 206 -2.93 4.21 13.80
C GLY A 206 -3.11 2.69 13.77
N GLU A 207 -4.34 2.19 13.73
CA GLU A 207 -4.63 0.78 13.49
C GLU A 207 -5.07 0.52 12.05
N ALA A 208 -4.75 -0.66 11.55
CA ALA A 208 -5.21 -1.19 10.27
C ALA A 208 -5.69 -2.63 10.42
N LEU A 209 -6.64 -3.03 9.58
CA LEU A 209 -6.98 -4.41 9.35
C LEU A 209 -6.27 -4.87 8.08
N ILE A 210 -5.53 -5.97 8.15
CA ILE A 210 -4.74 -6.50 7.04
C ILE A 210 -5.29 -7.85 6.64
N TRP A 211 -5.48 -8.02 5.34
CA TRP A 211 -5.88 -9.28 4.76
C TRP A 211 -4.99 -9.65 3.58
N SER A 212 -4.40 -10.85 3.63
CA SER A 212 -3.64 -11.42 2.53
C SER A 212 -4.46 -12.51 1.83
N ARG A 213 -4.73 -12.31 0.55
CA ARG A 213 -5.53 -13.25 -0.26
C ARG A 213 -4.87 -14.62 -0.40
N SER A 214 -3.54 -14.64 -0.47
CA SER A 214 -2.77 -15.88 -0.69
C SER A 214 -2.53 -16.70 0.58
N SER A 215 -2.71 -16.12 1.78
CA SER A 215 -2.40 -16.81 3.04
C SER A 215 -3.49 -17.80 3.46
N GLY A 216 -4.71 -17.64 2.98
CA GLY A 216 -5.88 -18.37 3.49
C GLY A 216 -6.24 -18.06 4.94
N GLU A 217 -5.57 -17.10 5.56
CA GLU A 217 -5.79 -16.67 6.94
C GLU A 217 -6.88 -15.60 7.02
N SER A 218 -7.52 -15.50 8.19
CA SER A 218 -8.46 -14.42 8.46
C SER A 218 -7.75 -13.08 8.56
N PRO A 219 -8.42 -11.95 8.24
CA PRO A 219 -7.86 -10.63 8.46
C PRO A 219 -7.42 -10.44 9.91
N PHE A 220 -6.33 -9.71 10.12
CA PHE A 220 -5.78 -9.42 11.45
C PHE A 220 -5.52 -7.93 11.62
N ARG A 221 -5.62 -7.47 12.87
CA ARG A 221 -5.32 -6.07 13.22
C ARG A 221 -3.84 -5.86 13.44
N LEU A 222 -3.38 -4.68 13.06
CA LEU A 222 -2.01 -4.25 13.28
C LEU A 222 -1.98 -2.77 13.61
N ARG A 223 -1.16 -2.37 14.57
CA ARG A 223 -0.88 -0.96 14.85
C ARG A 223 0.29 -0.49 13.98
N LEU A 224 0.09 0.64 13.35
CA LEU A 224 1.03 1.21 12.38
C LEU A 224 1.93 2.23 13.06
N ALA A 225 3.22 2.25 12.69
CA ALA A 225 4.11 3.30 13.12
C ALA A 225 3.80 4.61 12.34
N PRO A 226 3.70 5.77 13.01
CA PRO A 226 3.48 7.04 12.33
C PRO A 226 4.69 7.45 11.48
N PRO A 227 4.49 8.32 10.47
CA PRO A 227 5.59 8.96 9.74
C PRO A 227 6.51 9.75 10.69
N ARG A 228 7.75 9.98 10.24
CA ARG A 228 8.75 10.69 11.06
C ARG A 228 8.36 12.12 11.39
N GLY A 229 7.75 12.84 10.42
CA GLY A 229 7.33 14.22 10.60
C GLY A 229 6.23 14.43 11.65
N GLU A 230 5.48 13.37 11.98
CA GLU A 230 4.45 13.38 13.02
C GLU A 230 4.95 12.86 14.38
N ARG A 231 6.22 12.48 14.49
CA ARG A 231 6.86 12.15 15.78
C ARG A 231 7.03 13.44 16.59
N GLY A 232 5.95 13.92 17.18
CA GLY A 232 6.05 14.87 18.26
C GLY A 232 6.90 14.26 19.36
N ASP A 233 7.79 15.08 19.94
CA ASP A 233 8.66 14.90 21.09
C ASP A 233 8.73 13.46 21.65
N PRO A 234 9.91 12.79 21.59
CA PRO A 234 10.11 11.44 22.12
C PRO A 234 9.73 11.28 23.61
N GLY A 235 9.46 12.36 24.33
CA GLY A 235 9.00 12.35 25.72
C GLY A 235 7.53 11.95 25.94
N ARG A 236 6.71 11.77 24.89
CA ARG A 236 5.27 11.48 25.04
C ARG A 236 4.91 10.00 24.71
N LEU A 237 5.87 9.16 24.40
CA LEU A 237 5.67 7.71 24.20
C LEU A 237 5.79 6.87 25.47
N ASP A 238 6.02 7.50 26.62
CA ASP A 238 6.04 6.83 27.92
C ASP A 238 4.64 6.66 28.46
N ARG A 239 4.02 5.57 28.13
CA ARG A 239 3.07 4.75 28.91
C ARG A 239 2.17 3.96 27.97
N VAL A 240 2.74 2.97 27.31
CA VAL A 240 1.94 1.84 26.87
C VAL A 240 1.69 0.98 28.12
N ASP A 241 0.43 0.83 28.47
CA ASP A 241 0.02 -0.04 29.57
C ASP A 241 0.52 -1.47 29.30
N PRO A 242 1.42 -2.02 30.12
CA PRO A 242 1.96 -3.37 29.93
C PRO A 242 0.91 -4.48 30.09
N ASP A 243 -0.29 -4.16 30.57
CA ASP A 243 -1.35 -5.13 30.85
C ASP A 243 -2.41 -5.24 29.72
N LEU A 244 -2.21 -4.57 28.58
CA LEU A 244 -3.13 -4.69 27.44
C LEU A 244 -2.95 -6.04 26.72
N VAL A 245 -3.52 -7.09 27.32
CA VAL A 245 -3.60 -8.43 26.70
C VAL A 245 -4.79 -8.45 25.74
N TRP A 246 -4.53 -8.47 24.44
CA TRP A 246 -5.56 -8.57 23.42
C TRP A 246 -6.00 -10.02 23.21
N PRO A 247 -7.29 -10.33 23.16
CA PRO A 247 -7.75 -11.64 22.74
C PRO A 247 -7.55 -11.80 21.23
N GLY A 248 -6.58 -12.60 20.84
CA GLY A 248 -6.29 -12.89 19.41
C GLY A 248 -4.81 -12.90 19.05
N HIS A 249 -3.91 -12.93 20.02
CA HIS A 249 -2.48 -13.06 19.74
C HIS A 249 -2.15 -14.39 19.08
N ILE A 250 -1.63 -14.34 17.84
CA ILE A 250 -0.92 -15.47 17.25
C ILE A 250 0.40 -15.61 18.00
N ARG A 251 0.55 -16.66 18.81
CA ARG A 251 1.86 -17.10 19.32
C ARG A 251 2.65 -17.64 18.14
N VAL A 252 3.67 -16.92 17.74
CA VAL A 252 4.70 -17.49 16.87
C VAL A 252 5.56 -18.40 17.74
N PRO A 253 5.72 -19.70 17.45
CA PRO A 253 6.61 -20.57 18.20
C PRO A 253 8.05 -20.10 18.04
N ASP A 254 8.72 -19.80 19.15
CA ASP A 254 10.15 -19.57 19.19
C ASP A 254 10.90 -20.85 18.78
N GLY A 255 11.45 -20.85 17.58
CA GLY A 255 12.48 -21.80 17.15
C GLY A 255 13.84 -21.39 17.69
N GLY A 256 14.02 -21.26 18.99
CA GLY A 256 15.28 -20.96 19.65
C GLY A 256 15.58 -21.99 20.72
N ILE A 257 16.66 -22.73 20.53
CA ILE A 257 17.22 -23.69 21.47
C ILE A 257 17.72 -22.97 22.73
N GLY A 258 17.18 -23.35 23.92
CA GLY A 258 17.93 -23.51 25.14
C GLY A 258 18.01 -22.37 26.14
N LEU A 259 17.60 -22.76 27.34
CA LEU A 259 17.93 -22.34 28.71
C LEU A 259 17.05 -21.25 29.35
N GLY A 260 16.13 -21.76 30.17
CA GLY A 260 15.74 -21.38 31.52
C GLY A 260 15.51 -19.92 31.86
N GLY A 261 14.28 -19.54 32.19
CA GLY A 261 13.97 -18.33 32.93
C GLY A 261 12.76 -17.60 32.35
N GLY A 262 11.60 -17.72 33.01
CA GLY A 262 10.35 -17.10 32.61
C GLY A 262 10.41 -15.58 32.63
N HIS A 263 10.22 -15.00 31.47
CA HIS A 263 9.70 -13.65 31.29
C HIS A 263 8.94 -13.65 29.98
N ALA A 264 7.72 -13.08 29.99
CA ALA A 264 6.93 -12.87 28.80
C ALA A 264 7.74 -12.04 27.81
N SER A 265 8.29 -12.68 26.80
CA SER A 265 9.06 -12.04 25.74
C SER A 265 8.06 -11.46 24.74
N THR A 266 7.92 -10.15 24.74
CA THR A 266 7.32 -9.40 23.64
C THR A 266 8.13 -9.73 22.40
N ALA A 267 7.54 -10.45 21.44
CA ALA A 267 8.19 -10.85 20.22
C ALA A 267 8.59 -9.59 19.45
N ARG A 268 9.85 -9.18 19.57
CA ARG A 268 10.47 -8.22 18.66
C ARG A 268 10.68 -8.95 17.34
N LEU A 269 9.76 -8.76 16.40
CA LEU A 269 10.00 -9.12 15.02
C LEU A 269 11.17 -8.28 14.49
N LYS A 270 12.39 -8.83 14.53
CA LYS A 270 13.53 -8.30 13.81
C LYS A 270 13.32 -8.63 12.33
N PHE A 271 12.83 -7.66 11.58
CA PHE A 271 12.80 -7.76 10.13
C PHE A 271 14.21 -7.50 9.58
N ARG A 272 14.83 -8.50 9.06
CA ARG A 272 15.87 -8.41 8.05
C ARG A 272 15.12 -8.33 6.72
N ASP A 273 15.26 -7.22 5.99
CA ASP A 273 14.88 -7.07 4.58
C ASP A 273 13.38 -6.96 4.25
N GLY A 274 12.60 -6.03 4.84
CA GLY A 274 11.20 -5.88 4.39
C GLY A 274 10.48 -4.60 4.79
N ILE A 275 9.73 -4.07 3.86
CA ILE A 275 8.87 -2.87 3.93
C ILE A 275 7.86 -2.92 5.09
N LEU A 276 7.51 -4.08 5.59
CA LEU A 276 6.56 -4.25 6.67
C LEU A 276 7.06 -3.78 8.05
N ALA A 277 8.28 -3.29 8.17
CA ALA A 277 8.75 -2.67 9.41
C ALA A 277 7.93 -1.42 9.83
N VAL A 278 7.14 -0.85 8.91
CA VAL A 278 6.18 0.21 9.21
C VAL A 278 4.97 -0.32 10.00
N LEU A 279 4.71 -1.60 9.89
CA LEU A 279 3.50 -2.25 10.38
C LEU A 279 3.71 -3.02 11.70
N VAL A 280 4.80 -2.80 12.42
CA VAL A 280 5.06 -3.53 13.66
C VAL A 280 4.56 -2.75 14.85
N ALA A 281 3.63 -3.34 15.59
CA ALA A 281 3.31 -2.90 16.95
C ALA A 281 4.55 -3.05 17.86
N GLN A 282 4.85 -2.00 18.59
CA GLN A 282 5.75 -2.08 19.73
C GLN A 282 5.07 -2.79 20.89
#